data_3db390137df6a6b240cc06f50e326a10
#
_entry.id   3db390137df6a6b240cc06f50e326a10
#
_cell.length_a   1.000
_cell.length_b   1.000
_cell.length_c   1.000
_cell.angle_alpha   90.00
_cell.angle_beta   90.00
_cell.angle_gamma   90.00
#
_symmetry.space_group_name_H-M   'P 1'
#
loop_
_entity.id
_entity.type
_entity.pdbx_description
1 polymer ?
#
loop_
_entity_poly.entity_id
_entity_poly.type
_entity_poly.pdbx_seq_one_letter_code
_entity_poly.pdbx_strand_id
1 'polypeptide(L)'
;MKQTQIMTLVAWAISATTAGYLLPQILINTGGSIPISPWSIVITLPLIAIALVVMAVPIYRYRRAILEIAKTKSTTRPKRLNPFYAVRVVLLAKSIAISGSMFSGWHLGVVWLQVTSPVIPSSTLQNALALIGSFLMTAIALIVERICKITEDSTDASADSAAESVGKQGEPA
;
A
#
# COMPACT_ATOMS: atom_id res chain seq x y z
N MET A 1 -11.56 11.02 -1.44
CA MET A 1 -11.48 9.94 -0.39
C MET A 1 -10.44 10.30 0.67
N LYS A 2 -10.65 9.94 1.98
CA LYS A 2 -9.63 10.19 3.03
C LYS A 2 -8.42 9.28 2.82
N GLN A 3 -7.19 9.84 2.95
CA GLN A 3 -5.95 9.06 2.95
C GLN A 3 -5.95 8.06 4.10
N THR A 4 -5.26 6.93 3.90
CA THR A 4 -4.99 6.00 4.98
C THR A 4 -4.18 6.74 6.05
N GLN A 5 -4.76 6.86 7.26
CA GLN A 5 -4.08 7.54 8.35
C GLN A 5 -2.90 6.68 8.80
N ILE A 6 -1.70 7.24 8.77
CA ILE A 6 -0.47 6.56 9.22
C ILE A 6 -0.65 6.06 10.66
N MET A 7 -1.38 6.84 11.49
CA MET A 7 -1.71 6.46 12.86
C MET A 7 -2.47 5.14 12.95
N THR A 8 -3.42 4.89 12.02
CA THR A 8 -4.17 3.63 11.97
C THR A 8 -3.27 2.45 11.58
N LEU A 9 -2.34 2.65 10.62
CA LEU A 9 -1.38 1.60 10.25
C LEU A 9 -0.42 1.27 11.39
N VAL A 10 0.06 2.30 12.10
CA VAL A 10 0.92 2.13 13.28
C VAL A 10 0.17 1.39 14.39
N ALA A 11 -1.10 1.73 14.66
CA ALA A 11 -1.91 1.02 15.64
C ALA A 11 -2.09 -0.45 15.29
N TRP A 12 -2.38 -0.79 14.04
CA TRP A 12 -2.45 -2.17 13.56
C TRP A 12 -1.11 -2.89 13.64
N ALA A 13 0.00 -2.22 13.30
CA ALA A 13 1.33 -2.79 13.42
C ALA A 13 1.70 -3.09 14.87
N ILE A 14 1.42 -2.18 15.82
CA ILE A 14 1.70 -2.39 17.24
C ILE A 14 0.87 -3.55 17.79
N SER A 15 -0.43 -3.60 17.51
CA SER A 15 -1.28 -4.69 17.96
C SER A 15 -0.84 -6.05 17.41
N ALA A 16 -0.45 -6.09 16.12
CA ALA A 16 0.07 -7.29 15.49
C ALA A 16 1.45 -7.69 16.03
N THR A 17 2.32 -6.72 16.39
CA THR A 17 3.62 -6.99 17.03
C THR A 17 3.43 -7.62 18.40
N THR A 18 2.52 -7.08 19.19
CA THR A 18 2.18 -7.63 20.52
C THR A 18 1.65 -9.06 20.39
N ALA A 19 0.75 -9.32 19.44
CA ALA A 19 0.25 -10.65 19.16
C ALA A 19 1.37 -11.60 18.66
N GLY A 20 2.22 -11.15 17.75
CA GLY A 20 3.35 -11.90 17.19
C GLY A 20 4.44 -12.24 18.21
N TYR A 21 4.50 -11.49 19.31
CA TYR A 21 5.37 -11.80 20.44
C TYR A 21 4.69 -12.74 21.46
N LEU A 22 3.48 -12.41 21.91
CA LEU A 22 2.79 -13.12 22.99
C LEU A 22 2.32 -14.51 22.58
N LEU A 23 1.73 -14.67 21.39
CA LEU A 23 1.19 -15.97 20.96
C LEU A 23 2.28 -17.05 20.83
N PRO A 24 3.42 -16.82 20.16
CA PRO A 24 4.50 -17.78 20.13
C PRO A 24 5.09 -18.06 21.51
N GLN A 25 5.18 -17.05 22.39
CA GLN A 25 5.67 -17.24 23.74
C GLN A 25 4.77 -18.14 24.59
N ILE A 26 3.46 -17.95 24.49
CA ILE A 26 2.49 -18.84 25.14
C ILE A 26 2.63 -20.27 24.58
N LEU A 27 2.79 -20.39 23.26
CA LEU A 27 2.93 -21.68 22.61
C LEU A 27 4.18 -22.44 23.08
N ILE A 28 5.31 -21.74 23.22
CA ILE A 28 6.56 -22.32 23.75
C ILE A 28 6.36 -22.79 25.21
N ASN A 29 5.70 -21.98 26.03
CA ASN A 29 5.44 -22.32 27.42
C ASN A 29 4.51 -23.53 27.61
N THR A 30 3.68 -23.81 26.60
CA THR A 30 2.82 -25.01 26.56
C THR A 30 3.47 -26.22 25.87
N GLY A 31 4.79 -26.15 25.56
CA GLY A 31 5.55 -27.23 24.91
C GLY A 31 5.44 -27.27 23.39
N GLY A 32 4.87 -26.23 22.77
CA GLY A 32 4.80 -26.08 21.33
C GLY A 32 6.10 -25.51 20.73
N SER A 33 6.15 -25.45 19.39
CA SER A 33 7.26 -24.87 18.65
C SER A 33 6.95 -23.44 18.18
N ILE A 34 8.01 -22.65 17.96
CA ILE A 34 7.88 -21.31 17.38
C ILE A 34 7.28 -21.41 15.96
N PRO A 35 6.28 -20.61 15.62
CA PRO A 35 5.69 -20.64 14.27
C PRO A 35 6.73 -20.20 13.23
N ILE A 36 6.89 -21.03 12.20
CA ILE A 36 7.79 -20.78 11.07
C ILE A 36 6.95 -20.31 9.91
N SER A 37 7.29 -19.16 9.33
CA SER A 37 6.63 -18.67 8.12
C SER A 37 6.94 -19.60 6.94
N PRO A 38 5.93 -20.18 6.27
CA PRO A 38 6.19 -21.02 5.10
C PRO A 38 6.80 -20.20 3.95
N TRP A 39 7.64 -20.80 3.12
CA TRP A 39 8.27 -20.16 1.97
C TRP A 39 7.26 -19.54 1.01
N SER A 40 6.04 -20.08 0.94
CA SER A 40 4.95 -19.49 0.16
C SER A 40 4.64 -18.06 0.56
N ILE A 41 4.59 -17.76 1.86
CA ILE A 41 4.36 -16.37 2.36
C ILE A 41 5.52 -15.47 1.97
N VAL A 42 6.76 -15.91 2.17
CA VAL A 42 7.96 -15.13 1.84
C VAL A 42 7.98 -14.70 0.36
N ILE A 43 7.51 -15.57 -0.54
CA ILE A 43 7.45 -15.28 -1.98
C ILE A 43 6.20 -14.48 -2.34
N THR A 44 5.06 -14.77 -1.73
CA THR A 44 3.78 -14.13 -2.08
C THR A 44 3.74 -12.66 -1.71
N LEU A 45 4.36 -12.24 -0.58
CA LEU A 45 4.37 -10.84 -0.16
C LEU A 45 5.02 -9.90 -1.19
N PRO A 46 6.24 -10.15 -1.68
CA PRO A 46 6.82 -9.32 -2.73
C PRO A 46 6.10 -9.46 -4.07
N LEU A 47 5.52 -10.62 -4.38
CA LEU A 47 4.73 -10.80 -5.60
C LEU A 47 3.49 -9.90 -5.62
N ILE A 48 2.78 -9.79 -4.50
CA ILE A 48 1.64 -8.85 -4.36
C ILE A 48 2.10 -7.41 -4.54
N ALA A 49 3.25 -7.04 -3.97
CA ALA A 49 3.81 -5.71 -4.13
C ALA A 49 4.13 -5.39 -5.62
N ILE A 50 4.72 -6.34 -6.34
CA ILE A 50 5.01 -6.21 -7.77
C ILE A 50 3.71 -6.08 -8.57
N ALA A 51 2.72 -6.92 -8.31
CA ALA A 51 1.41 -6.85 -8.98
C ALA A 51 0.75 -5.48 -8.79
N LEU A 52 0.82 -4.91 -7.59
CA LEU A 52 0.30 -3.58 -7.30
C LEU A 52 1.05 -2.49 -8.08
N VAL A 53 2.38 -2.58 -8.17
CA VAL A 53 3.18 -1.64 -8.99
C VAL A 53 2.77 -1.73 -10.46
N VAL A 54 2.63 -2.92 -11.01
CA VAL A 54 2.21 -3.12 -12.42
C VAL A 54 0.84 -2.47 -12.67
N MET A 55 -0.11 -2.64 -11.74
CA MET A 55 -1.43 -2.00 -11.84
C MET A 55 -1.36 -0.47 -11.70
N ALA A 56 -0.37 0.07 -10.99
CA ALA A 56 -0.20 1.51 -10.83
C ALA A 56 0.52 2.19 -12.02
N VAL A 57 1.28 1.44 -12.83
CA VAL A 57 2.03 1.99 -13.98
C VAL A 57 1.17 2.82 -14.95
N PRO A 58 -0.01 2.38 -15.43
CA PRO A 58 -0.82 3.17 -16.36
C PRO A 58 -1.28 4.51 -15.74
N ILE A 59 -1.58 4.52 -14.44
CA ILE A 59 -1.98 5.73 -13.71
C ILE A 59 -0.79 6.69 -13.62
N TYR A 60 0.38 6.19 -13.29
CA TYR A 60 1.60 6.99 -13.23
C TYR A 60 1.98 7.59 -14.58
N ARG A 61 1.90 6.81 -15.67
CA ARG A 61 2.15 7.28 -17.04
C ARG A 61 1.16 8.36 -17.46
N TYR A 62 -0.11 8.19 -17.17
CA TYR A 62 -1.14 9.18 -17.44
C TYR A 62 -0.87 10.50 -16.71
N ARG A 63 -0.54 10.43 -15.43
CA ARG A 63 -0.17 11.61 -14.62
C ARG A 63 1.04 12.34 -15.21
N ARG A 64 2.07 11.60 -15.59
CA ARG A 64 3.29 12.18 -16.17
C ARG A 64 3.00 12.90 -17.48
N ALA A 65 2.17 12.31 -18.34
CA ALA A 65 1.74 12.93 -19.59
C ALA A 65 0.97 14.24 -19.36
N ILE A 66 0.07 14.30 -18.37
CA ILE A 66 -0.65 15.54 -18.02
C ILE A 66 0.32 16.63 -17.55
N LEU A 67 1.28 16.28 -16.70
CA LEU A 67 2.27 17.24 -16.18
C LEU A 67 3.18 17.79 -17.30
N GLU A 68 3.54 16.97 -18.27
CA GLU A 68 4.32 17.40 -19.45
C GLU A 68 3.53 18.35 -20.35
N ILE A 69 2.25 18.07 -20.59
CA ILE A 69 1.34 18.93 -21.36
C ILE A 69 1.16 20.29 -20.67
N ALA A 70 0.99 20.29 -19.35
CA ALA A 70 0.86 21.51 -18.57
C ALA A 70 2.13 22.39 -18.67
N LYS A 71 3.31 21.80 -18.78
CA LYS A 71 4.58 22.52 -18.97
C LYS A 71 4.76 23.05 -20.38
N THR A 72 4.34 22.29 -21.39
CA THR A 72 4.63 22.57 -22.82
C THR A 72 3.50 23.34 -23.52
N LYS A 73 2.37 23.63 -22.81
CA LYS A 73 1.15 24.25 -23.40
C LYS A 73 0.65 23.52 -24.66
N SER A 74 0.93 22.23 -24.78
CA SER A 74 0.54 21.41 -25.92
C SER A 74 -0.95 21.13 -25.91
N THR A 75 -1.61 21.21 -27.05
CA THR A 75 -3.06 21.02 -27.20
C THR A 75 -3.46 19.54 -27.26
N THR A 76 -2.50 18.62 -27.28
CA THR A 76 -2.75 17.17 -27.42
C THR A 76 -3.14 16.59 -26.05
N ARG A 77 -4.43 16.35 -25.83
CA ARG A 77 -4.92 15.71 -24.59
C ARG A 77 -4.58 14.21 -24.59
N PRO A 78 -4.00 13.67 -23.50
CA PRO A 78 -3.76 12.24 -23.39
C PRO A 78 -5.10 11.49 -23.31
N LYS A 79 -5.12 10.24 -23.79
CA LYS A 79 -6.31 9.37 -23.74
C LYS A 79 -6.76 9.25 -22.27
N ARG A 80 -8.01 9.62 -22.00
CA ARG A 80 -8.59 9.58 -20.64
C ARG A 80 -8.50 8.18 -20.06
N LEU A 81 -7.95 8.05 -18.87
CA LEU A 81 -7.97 6.83 -18.08
C LEU A 81 -9.39 6.59 -17.56
N ASN A 82 -9.85 5.33 -17.53
CA ASN A 82 -11.14 5.01 -16.95
C ASN A 82 -11.12 5.33 -15.43
N PRO A 83 -11.97 6.24 -14.91
CA PRO A 83 -11.95 6.63 -13.49
C PRO A 83 -12.23 5.45 -12.55
N PHE A 84 -13.05 4.49 -12.95
CA PHE A 84 -13.31 3.28 -12.17
C PHE A 84 -12.07 2.41 -11.96
N TYR A 85 -11.13 2.43 -12.91
CA TYR A 85 -9.86 1.70 -12.74
C TYR A 85 -9.01 2.33 -11.65
N ALA A 86 -8.88 3.66 -11.63
CA ALA A 86 -8.12 4.38 -10.61
C ALA A 86 -8.69 4.11 -9.20
N VAL A 87 -10.00 4.19 -9.03
CA VAL A 87 -10.68 3.90 -7.75
C VAL A 87 -10.39 2.47 -7.27
N ARG A 88 -10.47 1.48 -8.14
CA ARG A 88 -10.15 0.08 -7.80
C ARG A 88 -8.72 -0.08 -7.33
N VAL A 89 -7.76 0.55 -8.01
CA VAL A 89 -6.34 0.49 -7.63
C VAL A 89 -6.11 1.16 -6.28
N VAL A 90 -6.77 2.29 -5.99
CA VAL A 90 -6.69 2.96 -4.68
C VAL A 90 -7.24 2.09 -3.56
N LEU A 91 -8.41 1.48 -3.75
CA LEU A 91 -9.01 0.60 -2.76
C LEU A 91 -8.13 -0.63 -2.50
N LEU A 92 -7.57 -1.22 -3.55
CA LEU A 92 -6.63 -2.33 -3.44
C LEU A 92 -5.35 -1.91 -2.71
N ALA A 93 -4.76 -0.77 -3.05
CA ALA A 93 -3.59 -0.25 -2.37
C ALA A 93 -3.84 -0.02 -0.88
N LYS A 94 -5.01 0.51 -0.53
CA LYS A 94 -5.41 0.74 0.86
C LYS A 94 -5.56 -0.56 1.65
N SER A 95 -6.21 -1.57 1.10
CA SER A 95 -6.34 -2.88 1.75
C SER A 95 -4.99 -3.57 1.92
N ILE A 96 -4.11 -3.50 0.90
CA ILE A 96 -2.76 -4.04 0.96
C ILE A 96 -1.89 -3.30 1.99
N ALA A 97 -2.03 -1.97 2.14
CA ALA A 97 -1.31 -1.21 3.16
C ALA A 97 -1.68 -1.65 4.57
N ILE A 98 -2.96 -1.87 4.85
CA ILE A 98 -3.43 -2.35 6.16
C ILE A 98 -2.95 -3.78 6.42
N SER A 99 -3.17 -4.70 5.49
CA SER A 99 -2.71 -6.09 5.62
C SER A 99 -1.19 -6.17 5.77
N GLY A 100 -0.45 -5.40 4.99
CA GLY A 100 1.01 -5.34 5.06
C GLY A 100 1.52 -4.83 6.40
N SER A 101 0.87 -3.82 7.00
CA SER A 101 1.22 -3.34 8.34
C SER A 101 0.98 -4.40 9.42
N MET A 102 -0.09 -5.20 9.30
CA MET A 102 -0.36 -6.32 10.21
C MET A 102 0.68 -7.43 10.06
N PHE A 103 1.00 -7.84 8.83
CA PHE A 103 2.04 -8.84 8.59
C PHE A 103 3.42 -8.36 9.06
N SER A 104 3.75 -7.09 8.82
CA SER A 104 5.00 -6.49 9.28
C SER A 104 5.10 -6.50 10.80
N GLY A 105 4.03 -6.12 11.51
CA GLY A 105 3.97 -6.20 12.97
C GLY A 105 4.11 -7.62 13.48
N TRP A 106 3.37 -8.59 12.92
CA TRP A 106 3.44 -9.98 13.30
C TRP A 106 4.86 -10.55 13.18
N HIS A 107 5.49 -10.39 12.01
CA HIS A 107 6.85 -10.91 11.80
C HIS A 107 7.89 -10.18 12.65
N LEU A 108 7.68 -8.89 12.93
CA LEU A 108 8.54 -8.15 13.86
C LEU A 108 8.50 -8.75 15.27
N GLY A 109 7.31 -9.09 15.78
CA GLY A 109 7.14 -9.73 17.08
C GLY A 109 7.80 -11.11 17.14
N VAL A 110 7.59 -11.95 16.11
CA VAL A 110 8.18 -13.29 16.01
C VAL A 110 9.70 -13.20 15.90
N VAL A 111 10.25 -12.35 15.04
CA VAL A 111 11.71 -12.18 14.88
C VAL A 111 12.33 -11.66 16.16
N TRP A 112 11.68 -10.71 16.83
CA TRP A 112 12.15 -10.21 18.12
C TRP A 112 12.28 -11.34 19.16
N LEU A 113 11.25 -12.19 19.27
CA LEU A 113 11.28 -13.34 20.17
C LEU A 113 12.40 -14.34 19.81
N GLN A 114 12.63 -14.60 18.52
CA GLN A 114 13.66 -15.53 18.06
C GLN A 114 15.08 -15.00 18.32
N VAL A 115 15.33 -13.71 18.12
CA VAL A 115 16.64 -13.09 18.34
C VAL A 115 16.97 -12.98 19.84
N THR A 116 15.96 -12.81 20.67
CA THR A 116 16.14 -12.76 22.15
C THR A 116 16.20 -14.13 22.80
N SER A 117 15.96 -15.21 22.05
CA SER A 117 16.07 -16.59 22.54
C SER A 117 17.54 -17.01 22.77
N PRO A 118 17.85 -17.82 23.78
CA PRO A 118 19.20 -18.31 24.04
C PRO A 118 19.81 -19.10 22.87
N VAL A 119 18.98 -19.73 22.07
CA VAL A 119 19.38 -20.43 20.83
C VAL A 119 18.59 -19.84 19.68
N ILE A 120 19.29 -19.24 18.70
CA ILE A 120 18.68 -18.65 17.52
C ILE A 120 18.25 -19.78 16.57
N PRO A 121 16.94 -19.95 16.29
CA PRO A 121 16.47 -20.99 15.37
C PRO A 121 16.89 -20.70 13.93
N SER A 122 17.11 -21.73 13.15
CA SER A 122 17.41 -21.60 11.70
C SER A 122 16.27 -20.91 10.90
N SER A 123 15.05 -20.93 11.43
CA SER A 123 13.86 -20.26 10.86
C SER A 123 13.87 -18.75 11.00
N THR A 124 14.78 -18.16 11.80
CA THR A 124 14.88 -16.71 12.01
C THR A 124 15.12 -15.96 10.71
N LEU A 125 15.99 -16.48 9.84
CA LEU A 125 16.24 -15.88 8.53
C LEU A 125 14.97 -15.84 7.67
N GLN A 126 14.18 -16.89 7.69
CA GLN A 126 12.93 -16.99 6.93
C GLN A 126 11.88 -16.01 7.42
N ASN A 127 11.73 -15.86 8.73
CA ASN A 127 10.84 -14.86 9.34
C ASN A 127 11.34 -13.42 9.10
N ALA A 128 12.66 -13.19 9.09
CA ALA A 128 13.23 -11.89 8.76
C ALA A 128 13.01 -11.49 7.29
N LEU A 129 13.11 -12.44 6.36
CA LEU A 129 12.77 -12.21 4.94
C LEU A 129 11.29 -11.90 4.77
N ALA A 130 10.40 -12.57 5.49
CA ALA A 130 8.97 -12.28 5.48
C ALA A 130 8.68 -10.88 6.07
N LEU A 131 9.40 -10.46 7.11
CA LEU A 131 9.33 -9.10 7.68
C LEU A 131 9.72 -8.05 6.62
N ILE A 132 10.84 -8.22 5.94
CA ILE A 132 11.30 -7.31 4.89
C ILE A 132 10.27 -7.25 3.75
N GLY A 133 9.76 -8.40 3.29
CA GLY A 133 8.74 -8.49 2.25
C GLY A 133 7.44 -7.76 2.61
N SER A 134 6.95 -7.92 3.84
CA SER A 134 5.75 -7.25 4.32
C SER A 134 5.94 -5.74 4.47
N PHE A 135 7.10 -5.30 4.93
CA PHE A 135 7.44 -3.88 5.02
C PHE A 135 7.50 -3.21 3.65
N LEU A 136 8.17 -3.86 2.67
CA LEU A 136 8.22 -3.39 1.29
C LEU A 136 6.82 -3.33 0.66
N MET A 137 5.98 -4.35 0.89
CA MET A 137 4.61 -4.37 0.42
C MET A 137 3.81 -3.18 0.97
N THR A 138 3.93 -2.87 2.26
CA THR A 138 3.27 -1.73 2.90
C THR A 138 3.77 -0.40 2.32
N ALA A 139 5.08 -0.22 2.18
CA ALA A 139 5.68 1.00 1.63
C ALA A 139 5.21 1.26 0.18
N ILE A 140 5.23 0.23 -0.67
CA ILE A 140 4.76 0.32 -2.06
C ILE A 140 3.28 0.66 -2.10
N ALA A 141 2.45 0.04 -1.27
CA ALA A 141 1.02 0.32 -1.21
C ALA A 141 0.73 1.78 -0.84
N LEU A 142 1.46 2.35 0.12
CA LEU A 142 1.34 3.77 0.49
C LEU A 142 1.77 4.71 -0.63
N ILE A 143 2.84 4.37 -1.36
CA ILE A 143 3.31 5.16 -2.50
C ILE A 143 2.23 5.16 -3.60
N VAL A 144 1.67 4.00 -3.93
CA VAL A 144 0.62 3.86 -4.93
C VAL A 144 -0.63 4.63 -4.52
N GLU A 145 -1.07 4.55 -3.26
CA GLU A 145 -2.21 5.32 -2.75
C GLU A 145 -1.99 6.83 -2.94
N ARG A 146 -0.80 7.34 -2.62
CA ARG A 146 -0.46 8.76 -2.81
C ARG A 146 -0.48 9.19 -4.27
N ILE A 147 0.08 8.37 -5.16
CA ILE A 147 0.12 8.66 -6.60
C ILE A 147 -1.30 8.71 -7.18
N CYS A 148 -2.15 7.77 -6.81
CA CYS A 148 -3.52 7.68 -7.31
C CYS A 148 -4.39 8.82 -6.79
N LYS A 149 -4.26 9.23 -5.53
CA LYS A 149 -5.04 10.32 -4.95
C LYS A 149 -4.81 11.66 -5.64
N ILE A 150 -3.55 12.03 -5.90
CA ILE A 150 -3.24 13.29 -6.59
C ILE A 150 -3.87 13.33 -7.98
N THR A 151 -4.14 12.18 -8.58
CA THR A 151 -4.80 12.08 -9.90
C THR A 151 -6.31 12.31 -9.79
N GLU A 152 -6.97 11.88 -8.72
CA GLU A 152 -8.39 12.18 -8.46
C GLU A 152 -8.61 13.68 -8.24
N ASP A 153 -7.83 14.31 -7.36
CA ASP A 153 -7.95 15.74 -7.03
C ASP A 153 -7.76 16.62 -8.28
N SER A 154 -6.87 16.27 -9.20
CA SER A 154 -6.67 17.02 -10.45
C SER A 154 -7.78 16.78 -11.49
N THR A 155 -8.49 15.67 -11.44
CA THR A 155 -9.61 15.38 -12.35
C THR A 155 -10.87 16.11 -11.89
N ASP A 156 -11.13 16.19 -10.58
CA ASP A 156 -12.26 16.88 -10.00
C ASP A 156 -12.13 18.40 -10.22
N ALA A 157 -10.94 18.98 -10.00
CA ALA A 157 -10.67 20.40 -10.27
C ALA A 157 -10.86 20.79 -11.74
N SER A 158 -10.57 19.89 -12.68
CA SER A 158 -10.79 20.13 -14.11
C SER A 158 -12.27 19.97 -14.52
N ALA A 159 -13.04 19.15 -13.82
CA ALA A 159 -14.47 18.99 -14.05
C ALA A 159 -15.25 20.21 -13.54
N ASP A 160 -14.91 20.72 -12.36
CA ASP A 160 -15.54 21.92 -11.76
C ASP A 160 -15.28 23.17 -12.59
N SER A 161 -14.04 23.36 -13.09
CA SER A 161 -13.73 24.51 -13.96
C SER A 161 -14.42 24.42 -15.34
N ALA A 162 -14.67 23.22 -15.85
CA ALA A 162 -15.44 23.03 -17.08
C ALA A 162 -16.95 23.30 -16.88
N ALA A 163 -17.51 22.93 -15.73
CA ALA A 163 -18.90 23.19 -15.38
C ALA A 163 -19.17 24.68 -15.17
N GLU A 164 -18.25 25.42 -14.53
CA GLU A 164 -18.35 26.85 -14.32
C GLU A 164 -18.27 27.65 -15.63
N SER A 165 -17.44 27.21 -16.58
CA SER A 165 -17.34 27.85 -17.89
C SER A 165 -18.59 27.68 -18.74
N VAL A 166 -19.31 26.56 -18.63
CA VAL A 166 -20.59 26.30 -19.33
C VAL A 166 -21.73 27.09 -18.69
N GLY A 167 -21.74 27.24 -17.36
CA GLY A 167 -22.76 28.00 -16.66
C GLY A 167 -22.76 29.50 -16.99
N LYS A 168 -21.58 30.08 -17.26
CA LYS A 168 -21.45 31.54 -17.61
C LYS A 168 -21.82 31.85 -19.07
N GLN A 169 -21.92 30.84 -19.96
CA GLN A 169 -22.32 31.06 -21.36
C GLN A 169 -23.85 30.94 -21.60
N GLY A 170 -24.64 30.64 -20.58
CA GLY A 170 -26.08 30.39 -20.68
C GLY A 170 -26.99 31.52 -20.17
N GLU A 171 -26.47 32.70 -19.81
CA GLU A 171 -27.28 33.83 -19.35
C GLU A 171 -27.54 34.76 -20.54
N PRO A 172 -28.76 34.74 -21.13
CA PRO A 172 -29.13 35.69 -22.17
C PRO A 172 -29.40 37.06 -21.51
N ALA A 173 -28.86 38.09 -22.15
CA ALA A 173 -29.08 39.50 -21.80
C ALA A 173 -30.53 39.96 -22.10
#